data_53f1988f801392b97043d4b133dd258d
#
_entry.id   53f1988f801392b97043d4b133dd258d
#
_cell.length_a   1.000
_cell.length_b   1.000
_cell.length_c   1.000
_cell.angle_alpha   90.00
_cell.angle_beta   90.00
_cell.angle_gamma   90.00
#
_symmetry.space_group_name_H-M   'P 1'
#
loop_
_entity.id
_entity.type
_entity.pdbx_description
1 polymer ?
#
loop_
_entity_poly.entity_id
_entity_poly.type
_entity_poly.pdbx_seq_one_letter_code
_entity_poly.pdbx_strand_id
1 'polypeptide(L)'
;MTQMINCMRFKPIEGQVDHMFKAMAEYMRDFPFDDIMHAVIDLGDGEFALIGVHHSVDSFVEIMNRDNRVSDLMRKFVVPYEDGESFHSFSGPKVDLNSYL
;
A
#
# COMPACT_ATOMS: atom_id res chain seq x y z
N MET A 1 5.40 18.92 9.98
CA MET A 1 4.32 18.61 9.03
C MET A 1 3.58 17.36 9.48
N THR A 2 2.29 17.28 9.19
CA THR A 2 1.48 16.13 9.55
C THR A 2 1.82 14.95 8.64
N GLN A 3 2.15 13.81 9.24
CA GLN A 3 2.38 12.58 8.51
C GLN A 3 1.08 12.02 7.96
N MET A 4 1.16 11.30 6.87
CA MET A 4 0.04 10.65 6.20
C MET A 4 0.21 9.14 6.27
N ILE A 5 -0.84 8.42 6.67
CA ILE A 5 -0.82 6.96 6.73
C ILE A 5 -1.80 6.42 5.70
N ASN A 6 -1.34 5.45 4.91
CA ASN A 6 -2.15 4.76 3.91
C ASN A 6 -2.15 3.27 4.20
N CYS A 7 -3.32 2.65 4.00
CA CYS A 7 -3.47 1.20 4.10
C CYS A 7 -4.24 0.72 2.88
N MET A 8 -3.68 -0.24 2.14
CA MET A 8 -4.29 -0.81 0.95
C MET A 8 -4.40 -2.32 1.12
N ARG A 9 -5.62 -2.83 1.32
CA ARG A 9 -5.89 -4.27 1.46
C ARG A 9 -6.11 -4.91 0.10
N PHE A 10 -5.67 -6.17 -0.02
CA PHE A 10 -5.79 -6.93 -1.26
C PHE A 10 -5.76 -8.43 -0.99
N LYS A 11 -6.30 -9.20 -1.95
CA LYS A 11 -6.32 -10.67 -1.89
C LYS A 11 -5.57 -11.23 -3.10
N PRO A 12 -4.33 -11.75 -2.92
CA PRO A 12 -3.62 -12.38 -4.04
C PRO A 12 -4.37 -13.61 -4.56
N ILE A 13 -4.24 -13.86 -5.86
CA ILE A 13 -4.69 -15.11 -6.47
C ILE A 13 -3.93 -16.25 -5.80
N GLU A 14 -4.64 -17.32 -5.44
CA GLU A 14 -4.04 -18.52 -4.84
C GLU A 14 -2.90 -19.05 -5.72
N GLY A 15 -1.76 -19.31 -5.09
CA GLY A 15 -0.56 -19.76 -5.77
C GLY A 15 0.30 -18.66 -6.39
N GLN A 16 -0.13 -17.39 -6.32
CA GLN A 16 0.59 -16.27 -6.93
C GLN A 16 1.24 -15.32 -5.92
N VAL A 17 1.15 -15.62 -4.63
CA VAL A 17 1.62 -14.73 -3.57
C VAL A 17 3.11 -14.41 -3.73
N ASP A 18 3.95 -15.44 -3.89
CA ASP A 18 5.39 -15.26 -4.00
C ASP A 18 5.78 -14.47 -5.26
N HIS A 19 5.13 -14.75 -6.38
CA HIS A 19 5.34 -14.01 -7.62
C HIS A 19 4.99 -12.53 -7.46
N MET A 20 3.86 -12.25 -6.81
CA MET A 20 3.43 -10.88 -6.58
C MET A 20 4.40 -10.13 -5.66
N PHE A 21 4.80 -10.75 -4.55
CA PHE A 21 5.73 -10.12 -3.61
C PHE A 21 7.10 -9.87 -4.25
N LYS A 22 7.58 -10.79 -5.07
CA LYS A 22 8.82 -10.58 -5.82
C LYS A 22 8.70 -9.38 -6.77
N ALA A 23 7.59 -9.30 -7.51
CA ALA A 23 7.35 -8.19 -8.43
C ALA A 23 7.25 -6.85 -7.68
N MET A 24 6.58 -6.83 -6.51
CA MET A 24 6.49 -5.64 -5.67
C MET A 24 7.86 -5.21 -5.15
N ALA A 25 8.67 -6.17 -4.68
CA ALA A 25 10.01 -5.88 -4.17
C ALA A 25 10.92 -5.30 -5.26
N GLU A 26 10.87 -5.86 -6.46
CA GLU A 26 11.61 -5.36 -7.62
C GLU A 26 11.17 -3.94 -8.00
N TYR A 27 9.86 -3.70 -8.00
CA TYR A 27 9.30 -2.37 -8.26
C TYR A 27 9.82 -1.34 -7.25
N MET A 28 9.76 -1.67 -5.96
CA MET A 28 10.17 -0.75 -4.90
C MET A 28 11.67 -0.48 -4.92
N ARG A 29 12.47 -1.46 -5.35
CA ARG A 29 13.91 -1.25 -5.58
C ARG A 29 14.17 -0.26 -6.71
N ASP A 30 13.42 -0.36 -7.81
CA ASP A 30 13.63 0.43 -9.02
C ASP A 30 12.97 1.81 -8.93
N PHE A 31 11.89 1.93 -8.16
CA PHE A 31 11.11 3.16 -7.96
C PHE A 31 10.90 3.42 -6.46
N PRO A 32 11.98 3.75 -5.73
CA PRO A 32 11.86 3.91 -4.28
C PRO A 32 10.91 5.04 -3.90
N PHE A 33 10.20 4.85 -2.79
CA PHE A 33 9.34 5.86 -2.20
C PHE A 33 10.15 6.73 -1.25
N ASP A 34 9.91 8.04 -1.28
CA ASP A 34 10.40 8.95 -0.25
C ASP A 34 9.39 8.94 0.90
N ASP A 35 9.39 7.86 1.68
CA ASP A 35 8.49 7.67 2.80
C ASP A 35 9.27 7.41 4.10
N ILE A 36 8.55 7.38 5.22
CA ILE A 36 9.13 7.06 6.52
C ILE A 36 9.29 5.54 6.64
N MET A 37 8.25 4.81 6.26
CA MET A 37 8.29 3.35 6.19
C MET A 37 7.15 2.83 5.32
N HIS A 38 7.31 1.61 4.84
CA HIS A 38 6.22 0.84 4.25
C HIS A 38 6.42 -0.63 4.63
N ALA A 39 5.32 -1.36 4.69
CA ALA A 39 5.34 -2.77 5.05
C ALA A 39 4.12 -3.48 4.46
N VAL A 40 4.27 -4.77 4.20
CA VAL A 40 3.14 -5.64 3.90
C VAL A 40 2.87 -6.49 5.12
N ILE A 41 1.61 -6.57 5.54
CA ILE A 41 1.20 -7.41 6.67
C ILE A 41 0.22 -8.47 6.19
N ASP A 42 0.28 -9.64 6.84
CA ASP A 42 -0.63 -10.75 6.60
C ASP A 42 -1.83 -10.58 7.54
N LEU A 43 -3.03 -10.43 6.94
CA LEU A 43 -4.27 -10.25 7.71
C LEU A 43 -4.99 -11.58 7.98
N GLY A 44 -4.46 -12.69 7.46
CA GLY A 44 -5.11 -14.00 7.54
C GLY A 44 -6.09 -14.22 6.40
N ASP A 45 -6.47 -15.47 6.20
CA ASP A 45 -7.46 -15.91 5.20
C ASP A 45 -7.12 -15.46 3.77
N GLY A 46 -5.83 -15.35 3.45
CA GLY A 46 -5.39 -14.98 2.11
C GLY A 46 -5.48 -13.50 1.81
N GLU A 47 -5.69 -12.66 2.82
CA GLU A 47 -5.73 -11.21 2.67
C GLU A 47 -4.47 -10.58 3.28
N PHE A 48 -3.97 -9.54 2.60
CA PHE A 48 -2.79 -8.77 3.02
C PHE A 48 -3.08 -7.28 2.95
N ALA A 49 -2.23 -6.48 3.57
CA ALA A 49 -2.30 -5.04 3.45
C ALA A 49 -0.91 -4.45 3.22
N LEU A 50 -0.83 -3.52 2.29
CA LEU A 50 0.34 -2.65 2.11
C LEU A 50 0.09 -1.38 2.91
N ILE A 51 0.97 -1.13 3.88
CA ILE A 51 0.88 0.05 4.76
C ILE A 51 2.04 0.97 4.43
N GLY A 52 1.75 2.26 4.30
CA GLY A 52 2.77 3.28 4.10
C GLY A 52 2.59 4.43 5.08
N VAL A 53 3.71 4.93 5.58
CA VAL A 53 3.75 6.14 6.42
C VAL A 53 4.58 7.17 5.66
N HIS A 54 3.96 8.29 5.32
CA HIS A 54 4.55 9.33 4.48
C HIS A 54 4.84 10.57 5.30
N HIS A 55 5.86 11.35 4.88
CA HIS A 55 6.30 12.56 5.57
C HIS A 55 5.19 13.62 5.66
N SER A 56 4.36 13.69 4.62
CA SER A 56 3.30 14.69 4.51
C SER A 56 2.23 14.23 3.52
N VAL A 57 1.12 14.97 3.48
CA VAL A 57 0.08 14.77 2.48
C VAL A 57 0.66 14.97 1.07
N ASP A 58 1.51 15.97 0.88
CA ASP A 58 2.11 16.26 -0.42
C ASP A 58 2.99 15.11 -0.91
N SER A 59 3.79 14.51 -0.04
CA SER A 59 4.62 13.34 -0.37
C SER A 59 3.76 12.17 -0.82
N PHE A 60 2.64 11.93 -0.13
CA PHE A 60 1.70 10.86 -0.48
C PHE A 60 1.05 11.12 -1.85
N VAL A 61 0.57 12.34 -2.08
CA VAL A 61 -0.07 12.73 -3.35
C VAL A 61 0.90 12.56 -4.52
N GLU A 62 2.16 12.92 -4.32
CA GLU A 62 3.20 12.74 -5.35
C GLU A 62 3.34 11.28 -5.76
N ILE A 63 3.35 10.35 -4.80
CA ILE A 63 3.40 8.91 -5.09
C ILE A 63 2.13 8.46 -5.82
N MET A 64 0.97 8.94 -5.40
CA MET A 64 -0.33 8.57 -6.01
C MET A 64 -0.47 9.07 -7.44
N ASN A 65 0.27 10.13 -7.80
CA ASN A 65 0.23 10.71 -9.16
C ASN A 65 1.28 10.13 -10.11
N ARG A 66 2.04 9.13 -9.69
CA ARG A 66 2.99 8.44 -10.57
C ARG A 66 2.24 7.71 -11.68
N ASP A 67 2.81 7.73 -12.89
CA ASP A 67 2.23 7.02 -14.04
C ASP A 67 2.25 5.51 -13.87
N ASN A 68 3.26 4.98 -13.22
CA ASN A 68 3.47 3.54 -13.04
C ASN A 68 3.48 3.22 -11.55
N ARG A 69 2.30 3.05 -10.96
CA ARG A 69 2.15 2.79 -9.52
C ARG A 69 2.26 1.30 -9.22
N VAL A 70 2.65 0.98 -7.98
CA VAL A 70 2.73 -0.41 -7.52
C VAL A 70 1.35 -1.11 -7.62
N SER A 71 0.26 -0.38 -7.39
CA SER A 71 -1.09 -0.94 -7.52
C SER A 71 -1.40 -1.40 -8.94
N ASP A 72 -0.88 -0.71 -9.95
CA ASP A 72 -1.06 -1.11 -11.34
C ASP A 72 -0.38 -2.45 -11.63
N LEU A 73 0.83 -2.63 -11.09
CA LEU A 73 1.56 -3.89 -11.18
C LEU A 73 0.83 -5.03 -10.47
N MET A 74 0.22 -4.73 -9.31
CA MET A 74 -0.42 -5.73 -8.46
C MET A 74 -1.75 -6.25 -9.03
N ARG A 75 -2.45 -5.47 -9.87
CA ARG A 75 -3.81 -5.80 -10.33
C ARG A 75 -3.93 -7.17 -10.96
N LYS A 76 -2.94 -7.61 -11.71
CA LYS A 76 -2.96 -8.93 -12.37
C LYS A 76 -2.77 -10.10 -11.42
N PHE A 77 -2.38 -9.82 -10.17
CA PHE A 77 -2.12 -10.86 -9.17
C PHE A 77 -3.21 -10.94 -8.10
N VAL A 78 -4.23 -10.09 -8.14
CA VAL A 78 -5.23 -10.02 -7.07
C VAL A 78 -6.60 -10.47 -7.54
N VAL A 79 -7.37 -11.03 -6.59
CA VAL A 79 -8.76 -11.39 -6.77
C VAL A 79 -9.61 -10.17 -6.35
N PRO A 80 -10.56 -9.72 -7.18
CA PRO A 80 -11.45 -8.63 -6.77
C PRO A 80 -12.29 -9.00 -5.54
N TYR A 81 -12.58 -8.00 -4.72
CA TYR A 81 -13.55 -8.12 -3.64
C TYR A 81 -14.97 -8.24 -4.22
N GLU A 82 -15.95 -8.55 -3.36
CA GLU A 82 -17.35 -8.72 -3.79
C GLU A 82 -17.93 -7.49 -4.49
N ASP A 83 -17.45 -6.29 -4.13
CA ASP A 83 -17.85 -5.03 -4.77
C ASP A 83 -17.20 -4.80 -6.14
N GLY A 84 -16.35 -5.71 -6.60
CA GLY A 84 -15.63 -5.61 -7.87
C GLY A 84 -14.32 -4.81 -7.78
N GLU A 85 -14.00 -4.23 -6.63
CA GLU A 85 -12.76 -3.49 -6.44
C GLU A 85 -11.59 -4.44 -6.21
N SER A 86 -10.44 -4.15 -6.84
CA SER A 86 -9.21 -4.92 -6.64
C SER A 86 -8.57 -4.66 -5.29
N PHE A 87 -8.80 -3.48 -4.73
CA PHE A 87 -8.19 -3.03 -3.49
C PHE A 87 -9.23 -2.33 -2.61
N HIS A 88 -9.09 -2.51 -1.30
CA HIS A 88 -9.83 -1.70 -0.32
C HIS A 88 -8.82 -0.85 0.43
N SER A 89 -8.86 0.46 0.20
CA SER A 89 -7.88 1.39 0.73
C SER A 89 -8.52 2.43 1.63
N PHE A 90 -7.77 2.84 2.64
CA PHE A 90 -8.11 4.02 3.42
C PHE A 90 -6.81 4.74 3.79
N SER A 91 -6.91 6.04 3.97
CA SER A 91 -5.77 6.87 4.32
C SER A 91 -6.24 8.09 5.08
N GLY A 92 -5.34 8.66 5.86
CA GLY A 92 -5.63 9.87 6.61
C GLY A 92 -4.39 10.41 7.29
N PRO A 93 -4.45 11.68 7.75
CA PRO A 93 -3.37 12.25 8.52
C PRO A 93 -3.25 11.57 9.87
N LYS A 94 -2.00 11.40 10.30
CA LYS A 94 -1.70 10.81 11.61
C LYS A 94 -2.15 11.75 12.71
N VAL A 95 -2.83 11.22 13.72
CA VAL A 95 -3.13 11.94 14.96
C VAL A 95 -2.02 11.61 15.97
N ASP A 96 -1.37 12.63 16.49
CA ASP A 96 -0.39 12.49 17.55
C ASP A 96 -1.08 12.47 18.90
N LEU A 97 -1.33 11.27 19.43
CA LEU A 97 -2.02 11.10 20.72
C LEU A 97 -1.22 11.68 21.88
N ASN A 98 0.11 11.74 21.77
CA ASN A 98 0.95 12.30 22.82
C ASN A 98 0.71 13.80 23.01
N SER A 99 0.21 14.49 21.98
CA SER A 99 -0.12 15.92 22.09
C SER A 99 -1.29 16.19 23.04
N TYR A 100 -2.06 15.15 23.42
CA TYR A 100 -3.21 15.25 24.32
C TYR A 100 -2.85 14.96 25.78
N LEU A 101 -1.60 14.59 26.04
CA LEU A 101 -1.12 14.38 27.40
C LEU A 101 -0.65 15.72 28.02
#